data_046ea116b6923dfaf80272221db690ea
#
_entry.id   046ea116b6923dfaf80272221db690ea
#
_cell.length_a   1.000
_cell.length_b   1.000
_cell.length_c   1.000
_cell.angle_alpha   90.00
_cell.angle_beta   90.00
_cell.angle_gamma   90.00
#
_symmetry.space_group_name_H-M   'P 1'
#
loop_
_entity.id
_entity.type
_entity.pdbx_description
1 polymer ?
#
loop_
_entity_poly.entity_id
_entity_poly.type
_entity_poly.pdbx_seq_one_letter_code
_entity_poly.pdbx_strand_id
1 'polypeptide(L)'
;MLLDRQRVKFWQKWVFAIMAIIMGGFLVMIPLSNNVGCGGGGTTSAIEQIDKEIAKYQAAVKADPKNVEAWRSLAENYALRANLQTQGSAAQKADWRTAAQNYERAVKLLGKQKGAAAKQLRIDTLQQLVSVYLFLQDPQQATSVYGQITALTPKDAQAFYEMATMAIQAGDTTTAMLAFTRFLKLDPTSPDAQSVKDWIAANSGAATPTPEPSSTTGGGQ
;
A
#
# COMPACT_ATOMS: atom_id res chain seq x y z
N MET A 1 35.63 9.24 7.43
CA MET A 1 34.87 8.22 6.71
C MET A 1 34.48 8.79 5.35
N LEU A 2 35.18 8.37 4.30
CA LEU A 2 34.99 8.88 2.94
C LEU A 2 33.91 8.04 2.26
N LEU A 3 32.73 8.60 2.12
CA LEU A 3 31.66 8.06 1.28
C LEU A 3 32.19 7.96 -0.16
N ASP A 4 32.22 6.78 -0.70
CA ASP A 4 32.69 6.46 -2.04
C ASP A 4 31.86 7.21 -3.09
N ARG A 5 32.33 8.41 -3.48
CA ARG A 5 31.67 9.32 -4.44
C ARG A 5 31.47 8.68 -5.83
N GLN A 6 32.12 7.57 -6.14
CA GLN A 6 31.98 6.91 -7.43
C GLN A 6 30.73 6.02 -7.49
N ARG A 7 30.35 5.36 -6.39
CA ARG A 7 29.11 4.55 -6.34
C ARG A 7 27.85 5.41 -6.38
N VAL A 8 27.88 6.57 -5.71
CA VAL A 8 26.76 7.52 -5.73
C VAL A 8 26.51 8.06 -7.14
N LYS A 9 27.58 8.41 -7.90
CA LYS A 9 27.46 8.90 -9.29
C LYS A 9 26.95 7.83 -10.26
N PHE A 10 27.27 6.56 -10.03
CA PHE A 10 26.76 5.46 -10.86
C PHE A 10 25.25 5.24 -10.61
N TRP A 11 24.82 5.26 -9.35
CA TRP A 11 23.42 5.09 -8.97
C TRP A 11 22.54 6.27 -9.43
N GLN A 12 23.03 7.50 -9.29
CA GLN A 12 22.33 8.68 -9.81
C GLN A 12 22.08 8.61 -11.32
N LYS A 13 23.06 8.15 -12.11
CA LYS A 13 22.88 8.02 -13.58
C LYS A 13 21.77 7.02 -13.92
N TRP A 14 21.66 5.92 -13.19
CA TRP A 14 20.60 4.93 -13.41
C TRP A 14 19.22 5.42 -12.96
N VAL A 15 19.14 6.12 -11.84
CA VAL A 15 17.89 6.74 -11.37
C VAL A 15 17.40 7.81 -12.36
N PHE A 16 18.30 8.67 -12.87
CA PHE A 16 17.93 9.66 -13.88
C PHE A 16 17.59 9.02 -15.24
N ALA A 17 18.25 7.94 -15.62
CA ALA A 17 17.92 7.21 -16.85
C ALA A 17 16.55 6.54 -16.77
N ILE A 18 16.21 5.93 -15.64
CA ILE A 18 14.89 5.33 -15.38
C ILE A 18 13.81 6.42 -15.33
N MET A 19 14.08 7.55 -14.66
CA MET A 19 13.16 8.69 -14.63
C MET A 19 12.92 9.29 -16.03
N ALA A 20 13.98 9.40 -16.83
CA ALA A 20 13.88 9.88 -18.21
C ALA A 20 13.10 8.91 -19.11
N ILE A 21 13.23 7.60 -18.90
CA ILE A 21 12.47 6.57 -19.63
C ILE A 21 10.99 6.61 -19.22
N ILE A 22 10.70 6.78 -17.93
CA ILE A 22 9.32 6.90 -17.42
C ILE A 22 8.69 8.21 -17.90
N MET A 23 9.40 9.33 -17.89
CA MET A 23 8.89 10.60 -18.41
C MET A 23 8.88 10.69 -19.94
N GLY A 24 9.87 10.11 -20.63
CA GLY A 24 9.96 10.13 -22.09
C GLY A 24 9.17 9.03 -22.78
N GLY A 25 9.03 7.86 -22.16
CA GLY A 25 8.29 6.72 -22.72
C GLY A 25 6.78 6.93 -22.80
N PHE A 26 6.23 7.81 -21.97
CA PHE A 26 4.79 8.14 -22.01
C PHE A 26 4.42 9.03 -23.21
N LEU A 27 5.39 9.65 -23.89
CA LEU A 27 5.14 10.59 -25.00
C LEU A 27 5.13 9.92 -26.39
N VAL A 28 5.51 8.65 -26.52
CA VAL A 28 5.74 8.01 -27.85
C VAL A 28 4.62 7.07 -28.29
N MET A 29 3.60 6.81 -27.47
CA MET A 29 2.47 5.90 -27.84
C MET A 29 1.11 6.61 -27.95
N ILE A 30 1.10 7.90 -28.35
CA ILE A 30 -0.14 8.50 -28.81
C ILE A 30 -0.11 8.45 -30.33
N PRO A 31 -0.97 7.67 -30.99
CA PRO A 31 -1.12 7.80 -32.45
C PRO A 31 -1.58 9.24 -32.73
N LEU A 32 -0.78 9.95 -33.52
CA LEU A 32 -1.12 11.27 -34.07
C LEU A 32 -2.37 11.12 -34.96
N SER A 33 -3.53 11.16 -34.38
CA SER A 33 -4.74 11.54 -35.10
C SER A 33 -4.93 13.05 -34.91
N ASN A 34 -4.80 13.79 -36.01
CA ASN A 34 -4.95 15.22 -36.10
C ASN A 34 -6.28 15.69 -35.50
N ASN A 35 -6.22 16.24 -34.30
CA ASN A 35 -7.09 17.33 -33.82
C ASN A 35 -6.55 17.82 -32.47
N VAL A 36 -5.48 18.64 -32.50
CA VAL A 36 -5.05 19.38 -31.31
C VAL A 36 -5.91 20.65 -31.25
N GLY A 37 -7.09 20.50 -30.65
CA GLY A 37 -7.83 21.63 -30.09
C GLY A 37 -7.32 21.83 -28.66
N CYS A 38 -6.56 22.88 -28.41
CA CYS A 38 -6.24 23.37 -27.07
C CYS A 38 -7.53 23.77 -26.35
N GLY A 39 -8.05 22.90 -25.49
CA GLY A 39 -9.23 23.19 -24.65
C GLY A 39 -9.52 21.98 -23.77
N GLY A 40 -9.53 22.15 -22.47
CA GLY A 40 -10.01 21.34 -21.32
C GLY A 40 -10.64 19.94 -21.46
N GLY A 41 -10.53 19.27 -22.59
CA GLY A 41 -11.22 18.00 -22.87
C GLY A 41 -10.47 16.71 -22.53
N GLY A 42 -9.18 16.78 -22.20
CA GLY A 42 -8.37 15.57 -22.05
C GLY A 42 -8.73 14.71 -20.83
N THR A 43 -9.00 15.33 -19.69
CA THR A 43 -9.37 14.62 -18.46
C THR A 43 -10.81 14.11 -18.50
N THR A 44 -11.74 14.85 -19.08
CA THR A 44 -13.15 14.43 -19.22
C THR A 44 -13.27 13.19 -20.11
N SER A 45 -12.56 13.18 -21.27
CA SER A 45 -12.53 12.01 -22.14
C SER A 45 -11.89 10.79 -21.48
N ALA A 46 -10.84 10.97 -20.64
CA ALA A 46 -10.21 9.89 -19.89
C ALA A 46 -11.17 9.32 -18.83
N ILE A 47 -11.87 10.17 -18.09
CA ILE A 47 -12.85 9.74 -17.09
C ILE A 47 -13.99 8.97 -17.77
N GLU A 48 -14.52 9.44 -18.90
CA GLU A 48 -15.55 8.73 -19.64
C GLU A 48 -15.14 7.33 -20.12
N GLN A 49 -13.88 7.17 -20.53
CA GLN A 49 -13.34 5.85 -20.88
C GLN A 49 -13.25 4.93 -19.67
N ILE A 50 -12.77 5.45 -18.52
CA ILE A 50 -12.70 4.70 -17.28
C ILE A 50 -14.11 4.31 -16.80
N ASP A 51 -15.10 5.21 -16.92
CA ASP A 51 -16.48 4.91 -16.55
C ASP A 51 -17.07 3.75 -17.38
N LYS A 52 -16.73 3.66 -18.67
CA LYS A 52 -17.12 2.49 -19.50
C LYS A 52 -16.48 1.20 -19.01
N GLU A 53 -15.19 1.23 -18.65
CA GLU A 53 -14.53 0.05 -18.08
C GLU A 53 -15.11 -0.31 -16.70
N ILE A 54 -15.41 0.66 -15.85
CA ILE A 54 -16.12 0.44 -14.58
C ILE A 54 -17.45 -0.27 -14.82
N ALA A 55 -18.28 0.23 -15.75
CA ALA A 55 -19.56 -0.39 -16.06
C ALA A 55 -19.43 -1.82 -16.58
N LYS A 56 -18.43 -2.07 -17.43
CA LYS A 56 -18.10 -3.40 -17.95
C LYS A 56 -17.73 -4.36 -16.80
N TYR A 57 -16.82 -3.97 -15.90
CA TYR A 57 -16.39 -4.84 -14.80
C TYR A 57 -17.46 -4.97 -13.71
N GLN A 58 -18.31 -3.97 -13.50
CA GLN A 58 -19.52 -4.10 -12.66
C GLN A 58 -20.46 -5.18 -13.21
N ALA A 59 -20.67 -5.21 -14.52
CA ALA A 59 -21.47 -6.26 -15.15
C ALA A 59 -20.79 -7.65 -15.01
N ALA A 60 -19.45 -7.70 -15.16
CA ALA A 60 -18.69 -8.94 -15.03
C ALA A 60 -18.77 -9.53 -13.61
N VAL A 61 -18.60 -8.72 -12.56
CA VAL A 61 -18.70 -9.20 -11.17
C VAL A 61 -20.13 -9.55 -10.76
N LYS A 62 -21.12 -8.95 -11.41
CA LYS A 62 -22.54 -9.31 -11.23
C LYS A 62 -22.84 -10.66 -11.88
N ALA A 63 -22.28 -10.92 -13.06
CA ALA A 63 -22.45 -12.19 -13.78
C ALA A 63 -21.71 -13.34 -13.10
N ASP A 64 -20.47 -13.09 -12.67
CA ASP A 64 -19.66 -14.06 -11.91
C ASP A 64 -19.03 -13.40 -10.66
N PRO A 65 -19.69 -13.47 -9.50
CA PRO A 65 -19.17 -12.94 -8.25
C PRO A 65 -17.90 -13.61 -7.71
N LYS A 66 -17.44 -14.70 -8.36
CA LYS A 66 -16.18 -15.40 -8.01
C LYS A 66 -15.02 -15.02 -8.94
N ASN A 67 -15.26 -14.24 -9.95
CA ASN A 67 -14.23 -13.77 -10.88
C ASN A 67 -13.29 -12.77 -10.20
N VAL A 68 -12.14 -13.27 -9.76
CA VAL A 68 -11.11 -12.47 -9.07
C VAL A 68 -10.60 -11.34 -9.96
N GLU A 69 -10.35 -11.63 -11.23
CA GLU A 69 -9.80 -10.64 -12.16
C GLU A 69 -10.78 -9.48 -12.39
N ALA A 70 -12.06 -9.78 -12.52
CA ALA A 70 -13.07 -8.74 -12.65
C ALA A 70 -13.13 -7.81 -11.40
N TRP A 71 -12.99 -8.37 -10.18
CA TRP A 71 -12.92 -7.56 -8.96
C TRP A 71 -11.66 -6.70 -8.90
N ARG A 72 -10.51 -7.24 -9.29
CA ARG A 72 -9.24 -6.48 -9.34
C ARG A 72 -9.33 -5.35 -10.35
N SER A 73 -9.76 -5.66 -11.58
CA SER A 73 -9.90 -4.65 -12.64
C SER A 73 -10.91 -3.56 -12.26
N LEU A 74 -11.99 -3.92 -11.58
CA LEU A 74 -12.95 -2.95 -11.07
C LEU A 74 -12.29 -2.01 -10.05
N ALA A 75 -11.50 -2.55 -9.12
CA ALA A 75 -10.76 -1.77 -8.14
C ALA A 75 -9.74 -0.83 -8.81
N GLU A 76 -8.97 -1.34 -9.78
CA GLU A 76 -7.99 -0.57 -10.54
C GLU A 76 -8.65 0.61 -11.28
N ASN A 77 -9.79 0.40 -11.91
CA ASN A 77 -10.48 1.47 -12.62
C ASN A 77 -11.06 2.54 -11.67
N TYR A 78 -11.57 2.16 -10.49
CA TYR A 78 -11.93 3.14 -9.47
C TYR A 78 -10.72 3.92 -8.96
N ALA A 79 -9.59 3.28 -8.75
CA ALA A 79 -8.34 3.92 -8.36
C ALA A 79 -7.82 4.88 -9.45
N LEU A 80 -7.88 4.48 -10.72
CA LEU A 80 -7.53 5.35 -11.85
C LEU A 80 -8.43 6.58 -11.91
N ARG A 81 -9.75 6.41 -11.75
CA ARG A 81 -10.69 7.53 -11.72
C ARG A 81 -10.42 8.47 -10.56
N ALA A 82 -10.13 7.94 -9.37
CA ALA A 82 -9.76 8.74 -8.21
C ALA A 82 -8.52 9.60 -8.45
N ASN A 83 -7.51 9.06 -9.16
CA ASN A 83 -6.29 9.81 -9.51
C ASN A 83 -6.54 10.99 -10.45
N LEU A 84 -7.59 10.94 -11.27
CA LEU A 84 -7.95 12.01 -12.20
C LEU A 84 -8.86 13.08 -11.58
N GLN A 85 -9.38 12.83 -10.39
CA GLN A 85 -10.27 13.76 -9.70
C GLN A 85 -9.47 14.79 -8.88
N THR A 86 -10.15 15.87 -8.52
CA THR A 86 -9.57 16.92 -7.66
C THR A 86 -9.11 16.32 -6.33
N GLN A 87 -7.85 16.58 -6.00
CA GLN A 87 -7.25 16.08 -4.76
C GLN A 87 -8.06 16.49 -3.52
N GLY A 88 -8.31 15.52 -2.65
CA GLY A 88 -9.06 15.71 -1.41
C GLY A 88 -10.57 15.83 -1.57
N SER A 89 -11.10 15.81 -2.81
CA SER A 89 -12.54 15.86 -3.05
C SER A 89 -13.30 14.67 -2.47
N ALA A 90 -14.58 14.88 -2.18
CA ALA A 90 -15.45 13.79 -1.69
C ALA A 90 -15.57 12.67 -2.74
N ALA A 91 -15.61 13.01 -4.02
CA ALA A 91 -15.67 12.06 -5.13
C ALA A 91 -14.40 11.21 -5.19
N GLN A 92 -13.22 11.83 -5.09
CA GLN A 92 -11.95 11.12 -5.04
C GLN A 92 -11.89 10.12 -3.88
N LYS A 93 -12.25 10.57 -2.68
CA LYS A 93 -12.27 9.71 -1.49
C LYS A 93 -13.29 8.57 -1.62
N ALA A 94 -14.44 8.81 -2.25
CA ALA A 94 -15.43 7.78 -2.51
C ALA A 94 -14.89 6.69 -3.44
N ASP A 95 -14.21 7.09 -4.52
CA ASP A 95 -13.61 6.15 -5.46
C ASP A 95 -12.48 5.34 -4.82
N TRP A 96 -11.61 5.96 -4.01
CA TRP A 96 -10.60 5.23 -3.25
C TRP A 96 -11.21 4.18 -2.30
N ARG A 97 -12.31 4.53 -1.59
CA ARG A 97 -13.00 3.57 -0.73
C ARG A 97 -13.60 2.42 -1.53
N THR A 98 -14.18 2.73 -2.70
CA THR A 98 -14.74 1.70 -3.57
C THR A 98 -13.65 0.81 -4.14
N ALA A 99 -12.50 1.35 -4.50
CA ALA A 99 -11.34 0.58 -4.90
C ALA A 99 -10.87 -0.39 -3.78
N ALA A 100 -10.76 0.12 -2.54
CA ALA A 100 -10.41 -0.71 -1.39
C ALA A 100 -11.36 -1.91 -1.23
N GLN A 101 -12.68 -1.66 -1.24
CA GLN A 101 -13.70 -2.71 -1.09
C GLN A 101 -13.60 -3.78 -2.19
N ASN A 102 -13.33 -3.39 -3.42
CA ASN A 102 -13.18 -4.33 -4.52
C ASN A 102 -11.89 -5.15 -4.41
N TYR A 103 -10.76 -4.53 -4.01
CA TYR A 103 -9.53 -5.27 -3.72
C TYR A 103 -9.70 -6.23 -2.54
N GLU A 104 -10.35 -5.84 -1.47
CA GLU A 104 -10.67 -6.73 -0.33
C GLU A 104 -11.49 -7.93 -0.79
N ARG A 105 -12.46 -7.72 -1.69
CA ARG A 105 -13.24 -8.82 -2.26
C ARG A 105 -12.36 -9.76 -3.06
N ALA A 106 -11.47 -9.25 -3.89
CA ALA A 106 -10.51 -10.05 -4.65
C ALA A 106 -9.58 -10.84 -3.71
N VAL A 107 -9.00 -10.21 -2.68
CA VAL A 107 -8.15 -10.85 -1.66
C VAL A 107 -8.89 -11.99 -0.94
N LYS A 108 -10.15 -11.78 -0.57
CA LYS A 108 -10.99 -12.81 0.07
C LYS A 108 -11.23 -14.03 -0.84
N LEU A 109 -11.41 -13.80 -2.14
CA LEU A 109 -11.57 -14.89 -3.11
C LEU A 109 -10.25 -15.63 -3.33
N LEU A 110 -9.13 -14.90 -3.45
CA LEU A 110 -7.78 -15.45 -3.59
C LEU A 110 -7.39 -16.28 -2.36
N GLY A 111 -7.84 -15.91 -1.17
CA GLY A 111 -7.58 -16.67 0.06
C GLY A 111 -8.15 -18.09 0.06
N LYS A 112 -9.10 -18.38 -0.83
CA LYS A 112 -9.69 -19.71 -1.03
C LYS A 112 -8.97 -20.54 -2.10
N GLN A 113 -8.10 -19.92 -2.88
CA GLN A 113 -7.34 -20.58 -3.94
C GLN A 113 -6.01 -21.11 -3.39
N LYS A 114 -5.53 -22.20 -3.97
CA LYS A 114 -4.27 -22.85 -3.57
C LYS A 114 -3.24 -22.72 -4.70
N GLY A 115 -1.96 -22.84 -4.34
CA GLY A 115 -0.85 -22.82 -5.26
C GLY A 115 -0.06 -21.52 -5.26
N ALA A 116 1.15 -21.57 -5.79
CA ALA A 116 2.10 -20.45 -5.76
C ALA A 116 1.60 -19.23 -6.55
N ALA A 117 0.98 -19.45 -7.71
CA ALA A 117 0.44 -18.37 -8.52
C ALA A 117 -0.69 -17.61 -7.81
N ALA A 118 -1.63 -18.31 -7.17
CA ALA A 118 -2.70 -17.68 -6.40
C ALA A 118 -2.15 -16.92 -5.19
N LYS A 119 -1.12 -17.48 -4.51
CA LYS A 119 -0.43 -16.81 -3.42
C LYS A 119 0.23 -15.51 -3.91
N GLN A 120 0.97 -15.55 -5.02
CA GLN A 120 1.62 -14.36 -5.56
C GLN A 120 0.58 -13.29 -5.95
N LEU A 121 -0.46 -13.68 -6.68
CA LEU A 121 -1.54 -12.77 -7.06
C LEU A 121 -2.22 -12.13 -5.84
N ARG A 122 -2.35 -12.90 -4.74
CA ARG A 122 -2.87 -12.37 -3.48
C ARG A 122 -1.94 -11.33 -2.86
N ILE A 123 -0.62 -11.57 -2.87
CA ILE A 123 0.38 -10.61 -2.38
C ILE A 123 0.31 -9.32 -3.21
N ASP A 124 0.31 -9.44 -4.55
CA ASP A 124 0.24 -8.28 -5.45
C ASP A 124 -1.04 -7.47 -5.21
N THR A 125 -2.17 -8.15 -5.02
CA THR A 125 -3.46 -7.49 -4.73
C THR A 125 -3.45 -6.80 -3.37
N LEU A 126 -2.82 -7.39 -2.35
CA LEU A 126 -2.64 -6.77 -1.03
C LEU A 126 -1.75 -5.53 -1.12
N GLN A 127 -0.69 -5.54 -1.93
CA GLN A 127 0.16 -4.37 -2.14
C GLN A 127 -0.60 -3.20 -2.80
N GLN A 128 -1.48 -3.49 -3.77
CA GLN A 128 -2.37 -2.47 -4.33
C GLN A 128 -3.33 -1.93 -3.27
N LEU A 129 -3.86 -2.79 -2.41
CA LEU A 129 -4.74 -2.38 -1.32
C LEU A 129 -4.02 -1.50 -0.29
N VAL A 130 -2.76 -1.79 0.04
CA VAL A 130 -1.93 -0.89 0.87
C VAL A 130 -1.86 0.50 0.25
N SER A 131 -1.54 0.59 -1.06
CA SER A 131 -1.44 1.87 -1.76
C SER A 131 -2.75 2.66 -1.68
N VAL A 132 -3.90 2.00 -1.81
CA VAL A 132 -5.21 2.64 -1.67
C VAL A 132 -5.43 3.19 -0.25
N TYR A 133 -5.05 2.43 0.79
CA TYR A 133 -5.19 2.91 2.17
C TYR A 133 -4.24 4.06 2.49
N LEU A 134 -3.05 4.11 1.85
CA LEU A 134 -2.17 5.27 1.97
C LEU A 134 -2.79 6.53 1.34
N PHE A 135 -3.45 6.42 0.19
CA PHE A 135 -4.21 7.54 -0.40
C PHE A 135 -5.40 7.98 0.47
N LEU A 136 -6.03 7.03 1.15
CA LEU A 136 -7.09 7.32 2.12
C LEU A 136 -6.57 7.89 3.45
N GLN A 137 -5.25 7.93 3.64
CA GLN A 137 -4.59 8.32 4.91
C GLN A 137 -5.05 7.45 6.09
N ASP A 138 -5.20 6.15 5.84
CA ASP A 138 -5.61 5.15 6.83
C ASP A 138 -4.46 4.16 7.13
N PRO A 139 -3.46 4.57 7.94
CA PRO A 139 -2.32 3.72 8.26
C PRO A 139 -2.71 2.50 9.11
N GLN A 140 -3.83 2.54 9.82
CA GLN A 140 -4.32 1.38 10.58
C GLN A 140 -4.72 0.25 9.64
N GLN A 141 -5.50 0.54 8.60
CA GLN A 141 -5.87 -0.44 7.60
C GLN A 141 -4.64 -0.90 6.80
N ALA A 142 -3.74 0.00 6.43
CA ALA A 142 -2.48 -0.36 5.78
C ALA A 142 -1.66 -1.35 6.64
N THR A 143 -1.53 -1.11 7.95
CA THR A 143 -0.87 -2.03 8.89
C THR A 143 -1.53 -3.40 8.91
N SER A 144 -2.87 -3.45 8.95
CA SER A 144 -3.63 -4.71 8.90
C SER A 144 -3.37 -5.50 7.61
N VAL A 145 -3.28 -4.80 6.47
CA VAL A 145 -2.96 -5.42 5.18
C VAL A 145 -1.53 -5.94 5.16
N TYR A 146 -0.56 -5.20 5.68
CA TYR A 146 0.82 -5.69 5.84
C TYR A 146 0.90 -6.92 6.75
N GLY A 147 0.06 -7.02 7.78
CA GLY A 147 -0.07 -8.23 8.59
C GLY A 147 -0.46 -9.46 7.76
N GLN A 148 -1.33 -9.29 6.76
CA GLN A 148 -1.67 -10.38 5.84
C GLN A 148 -0.50 -10.70 4.88
N ILE A 149 0.24 -9.69 4.40
CA ILE A 149 1.42 -9.88 3.55
C ILE A 149 2.49 -10.66 4.32
N THR A 150 2.84 -10.24 5.54
CA THR A 150 3.86 -10.90 6.37
C THR A 150 3.48 -12.34 6.73
N ALA A 151 2.19 -12.63 6.92
CA ALA A 151 1.70 -14.00 7.09
C ALA A 151 1.91 -14.88 5.85
N LEU A 152 1.84 -14.30 4.65
CA LEU A 152 2.12 -14.98 3.39
C LEU A 152 3.63 -15.06 3.10
N THR A 153 4.41 -14.11 3.58
CA THR A 153 5.86 -13.97 3.33
C THR A 153 6.66 -13.91 4.65
N PRO A 154 6.62 -14.96 5.51
CA PRO A 154 7.18 -14.90 6.87
C PRO A 154 8.71 -14.77 6.95
N LYS A 155 9.40 -14.82 5.81
CA LYS A 155 10.86 -14.66 5.69
C LYS A 155 11.26 -13.34 4.98
N ASP A 156 10.30 -12.54 4.59
CA ASP A 156 10.53 -11.25 3.94
C ASP A 156 10.74 -10.17 4.99
N ALA A 157 11.99 -9.81 5.24
CA ALA A 157 12.37 -8.78 6.21
C ALA A 157 11.76 -7.42 5.84
N GLN A 158 11.75 -7.07 4.54
CA GLN A 158 11.23 -5.80 4.08
C GLN A 158 9.74 -5.63 4.41
N ALA A 159 8.94 -6.68 4.23
CA ALA A 159 7.51 -6.62 4.55
C ALA A 159 7.26 -6.34 6.05
N PHE A 160 8.11 -6.85 6.95
CA PHE A 160 8.05 -6.54 8.39
C PHE A 160 8.47 -5.10 8.69
N TYR A 161 9.49 -4.59 8.00
CA TYR A 161 9.92 -3.21 8.14
C TYR A 161 8.80 -2.23 7.72
N GLU A 162 8.17 -2.48 6.59
CA GLU A 162 7.05 -1.68 6.09
C GLU A 162 5.84 -1.75 7.01
N MET A 163 5.51 -2.95 7.53
CA MET A 163 4.47 -3.12 8.54
C MET A 163 4.72 -2.25 9.78
N ALA A 164 5.97 -2.27 10.29
CA ALA A 164 6.34 -1.48 11.45
C ALA A 164 6.22 0.03 11.18
N THR A 165 6.64 0.48 10.00
CA THR A 165 6.54 1.88 9.58
C THR A 165 5.07 2.34 9.51
N MET A 166 4.18 1.53 8.98
CA MET A 166 2.74 1.82 8.95
C MET A 166 2.14 1.83 10.36
N ALA A 167 2.55 0.88 11.21
CA ALA A 167 2.11 0.84 12.60
C ALA A 167 2.54 2.07 13.39
N ILE A 168 3.74 2.62 13.17
CA ILE A 168 4.17 3.90 13.75
C ILE A 168 3.25 5.04 13.31
N GLN A 169 2.94 5.13 12.03
CA GLN A 169 2.04 6.15 11.49
C GLN A 169 0.62 6.03 12.06
N ALA A 170 0.20 4.79 12.38
CA ALA A 170 -1.08 4.49 13.02
C ALA A 170 -1.08 4.75 14.54
N GLY A 171 0.08 5.05 15.15
CA GLY A 171 0.24 5.15 16.60
C GLY A 171 0.27 3.81 17.33
N ASP A 172 0.35 2.69 16.61
CA ASP A 172 0.42 1.34 17.18
C ASP A 172 1.87 0.93 17.46
N THR A 173 2.41 1.45 18.55
CA THR A 173 3.78 1.18 19.00
C THR A 173 4.02 -0.30 19.26
N THR A 174 3.01 -1.03 19.73
CA THR A 174 3.12 -2.47 20.03
C THR A 174 3.34 -3.29 18.76
N THR A 175 2.51 -3.09 17.75
CA THR A 175 2.67 -3.75 16.45
C THR A 175 3.98 -3.36 15.78
N ALA A 176 4.36 -2.08 15.85
CA ALA A 176 5.63 -1.59 15.31
C ALA A 176 6.83 -2.30 15.96
N MET A 177 6.84 -2.43 17.28
CA MET A 177 7.90 -3.10 18.02
C MET A 177 8.04 -4.58 17.65
N LEU A 178 6.92 -5.30 17.56
CA LEU A 178 6.90 -6.71 17.16
C LEU A 178 7.43 -6.89 15.73
N ALA A 179 6.98 -6.06 14.81
CA ALA A 179 7.37 -6.12 13.41
C ALA A 179 8.87 -5.77 13.22
N PHE A 180 9.38 -4.73 13.87
CA PHE A 180 10.79 -4.38 13.86
C PHE A 180 11.69 -5.45 14.50
N THR A 181 11.24 -6.07 15.59
CA THR A 181 11.97 -7.20 16.19
C THR A 181 12.07 -8.35 15.19
N ARG A 182 11.01 -8.63 14.45
CA ARG A 182 11.01 -9.66 13.40
C ARG A 182 11.92 -9.28 12.23
N PHE A 183 11.89 -8.04 11.78
CA PHE A 183 12.80 -7.50 10.77
C PHE A 183 14.28 -7.73 11.17
N LEU A 184 14.68 -7.29 12.36
CA LEU A 184 16.06 -7.45 12.84
C LEU A 184 16.50 -8.92 12.97
N LYS A 185 15.56 -9.83 13.26
CA LYS A 185 15.83 -11.27 13.29
C LYS A 185 16.08 -11.84 11.89
N LEU A 186 15.42 -11.31 10.88
CA LEU A 186 15.50 -11.78 9.49
C LEU A 186 16.69 -11.15 8.75
N ASP A 187 16.96 -9.86 8.99
CA ASP A 187 18.06 -9.11 8.38
C ASP A 187 18.78 -8.23 9.41
N PRO A 188 19.66 -8.83 10.24
CA PRO A 188 20.40 -8.10 11.27
C PRO A 188 21.47 -7.17 10.70
N THR A 189 21.81 -7.30 9.42
CA THR A 189 22.86 -6.55 8.70
C THR A 189 22.31 -5.48 7.79
N SER A 190 21.00 -5.31 7.74
CA SER A 190 20.35 -4.24 6.97
C SER A 190 20.93 -2.86 7.32
N PRO A 191 21.05 -1.95 6.35
CA PRO A 191 21.41 -0.55 6.62
C PRO A 191 20.50 0.12 7.67
N ASP A 192 19.25 -0.32 7.77
CA ASP A 192 18.25 0.22 8.70
C ASP A 192 18.32 -0.40 10.09
N ALA A 193 19.10 -1.50 10.27
CA ALA A 193 19.12 -2.28 11.51
C ALA A 193 19.50 -1.44 12.75
N GLN A 194 20.44 -0.49 12.61
CA GLN A 194 20.83 0.36 13.74
C GLN A 194 19.72 1.33 14.12
N SER A 195 19.13 2.01 13.16
CA SER A 195 18.01 2.93 13.39
C SER A 195 16.82 2.24 14.04
N VAL A 196 16.53 1.00 13.60
CA VAL A 196 15.45 0.19 14.18
C VAL A 196 15.75 -0.20 15.63
N LYS A 197 17.01 -0.59 15.96
CA LYS A 197 17.42 -0.88 17.36
C LYS A 197 17.25 0.33 18.25
N ASP A 198 17.67 1.50 17.76
CA ASP A 198 17.58 2.77 18.51
C ASP A 198 16.10 3.13 18.76
N TRP A 199 15.25 2.93 17.75
CA TRP A 199 13.81 3.15 17.88
C TRP A 199 13.17 2.20 18.92
N ILE A 200 13.51 0.89 18.86
CA ILE A 200 13.01 -0.09 19.84
C ILE A 200 13.46 0.30 21.26
N ALA A 201 14.73 0.68 21.45
CA ALA A 201 15.25 1.09 22.75
C ALA A 201 14.51 2.30 23.31
N ALA A 202 14.25 3.31 22.47
CA ALA A 202 13.52 4.51 22.85
C ALA A 202 12.05 4.27 23.23
N ASN A 203 11.43 3.22 22.67
CA ASN A 203 10.00 2.93 22.86
C ASN A 203 9.73 1.72 23.78
N SER A 204 10.76 1.04 24.28
CA SER A 204 10.62 -0.15 25.15
C SER A 204 9.94 0.18 26.49
N GLY A 205 10.03 1.41 26.98
CA GLY A 205 9.36 1.86 28.21
C GLY A 205 7.86 2.18 28.03
N ALA A 206 7.41 2.42 26.82
CA ALA A 206 6.01 2.76 26.53
C ALA A 206 5.07 1.53 26.46
N ALA A 207 5.65 0.33 26.39
CA ALA A 207 4.93 -0.93 26.27
C ALA A 207 4.60 -1.60 27.62
N THR A 208 4.95 -0.99 28.76
CA THR A 208 4.52 -1.48 30.08
C THR A 208 3.08 -1.03 30.31
N PRO A 209 2.13 -1.99 30.51
CA PRO A 209 0.78 -1.60 30.93
C PRO A 209 0.88 -0.83 32.25
N THR A 210 0.22 0.32 32.31
CA THR A 210 0.07 1.10 33.53
C THR A 210 -0.46 0.15 34.61
N PRO A 211 0.21 0.00 35.79
CA PRO A 211 -0.30 -0.83 36.85
C PRO A 211 -1.66 -0.24 37.26
N GLU A 212 -2.69 -1.09 37.30
CA GLU A 212 -4.01 -0.73 37.85
C GLU A 212 -3.81 -0.11 39.24
N PRO A 213 -4.51 0.98 39.56
CA PRO A 213 -4.45 1.54 40.88
C PRO A 213 -4.98 0.48 41.86
N SER A 214 -4.10 0.01 42.75
CA SER A 214 -4.42 -0.88 43.83
C SER A 214 -5.58 -0.27 44.62
N SER A 215 -6.74 -0.86 44.54
CA SER A 215 -7.87 -0.55 45.40
C SER A 215 -7.46 -0.87 46.84
N THR A 216 -6.99 0.14 47.57
CA THR A 216 -6.79 0.06 49.02
C THR A 216 -8.16 -0.03 49.68
N THR A 217 -8.58 -1.23 49.96
CA THR A 217 -9.71 -1.49 50.87
C THR A 217 -9.26 -1.06 52.27
N GLY A 218 -9.55 0.19 52.64
CA GLY A 218 -9.45 0.65 54.02
C GLY A 218 -10.55 0.02 54.84
N GLY A 219 -10.22 -1.05 55.54
CA GLY A 219 -11.01 -1.48 56.71
C GLY A 219 -10.72 -0.53 57.84
N GLY A 220 -11.76 0.01 58.44
CA GLY A 220 -11.74 0.85 59.65
C GLY A 220 -12.98 0.59 60.44
N GLN A 221 -12.80 0.09 61.56
CA GLN A 221 -13.55 -0.10 62.79
C GLN A 221 -14.84 0.72 62.93
#